data_db3126c22e9463ec8441aa5d43349cb4
#
_entry.id   db3126c22e9463ec8441aa5d43349cb4
#
_cell.length_a   1.000
_cell.length_b   1.000
_cell.length_c   1.000
_cell.angle_alpha   90.00
_cell.angle_beta   90.00
_cell.angle_gamma   90.00
#
_symmetry.space_group_name_H-M   'P 1'
#
loop_
_entity.id
_entity.type
_entity.pdbx_description
1 polymer ?
#
loop_
_entity_poly.entity_id
_entity_poly.type
_entity_poly.pdbx_seq_one_letter_code
_entity_poly.pdbx_strand_id
1 'polypeptide(L)'
;MVWKNIEIFNAEELVSYEDGISWLRIPQNAYEVLEKPSGKQMAVNTTGVELRFVPKGESVKIIMSSMEDASSINTFHVYRGGLQGGWEDHELNCLIPTTPTEFTFKTSANLVSHRQIHEVTGMDWDAEVIRVIFDRGQVKLHGVVGEVEPPKPSQTPKRTLLCYGSSITHGSNSIDTSHTWASVLAHNLNMDLRNLGFAGSCAMEPELVEYIAALGEQDKWQVANLELGINVRHWEEPMIYERLENTLRQIAGRNPHKPVFVISPFFYGEELLKGCPRGAVWRRIMPEVVQKLNYPNVTYIDGLSLLGDISGMSGDLIHPNIYGVQQIADRLTAIYRQTLHV
;
A
#
# COMPACT_ATOMS: atom_id res chain seq x y z
N MET A 1 5.38 -10.79 8.73
CA MET A 1 5.33 -12.09 9.47
C MET A 1 5.95 -13.18 8.62
N VAL A 2 6.28 -14.37 9.20
CA VAL A 2 6.98 -15.44 8.47
C VAL A 2 6.15 -16.72 8.50
N TRP A 3 5.99 -17.37 7.34
CA TRP A 3 5.38 -18.67 7.19
C TRP A 3 6.25 -19.55 6.28
N LYS A 4 6.63 -20.75 6.74
CA LYS A 4 7.53 -21.68 6.02
C LYS A 4 8.77 -20.96 5.43
N ASN A 5 9.42 -20.11 6.22
CA ASN A 5 10.59 -19.29 5.86
C ASN A 5 10.35 -18.28 4.72
N ILE A 6 9.11 -17.96 4.38
CA ILE A 6 8.74 -16.85 3.51
C ILE A 6 8.21 -15.70 4.38
N GLU A 7 8.71 -14.50 4.19
CA GLU A 7 8.11 -13.31 4.78
C GLU A 7 6.83 -12.96 4.02
N ILE A 8 5.72 -12.79 4.75
CA ILE A 8 4.49 -12.20 4.23
C ILE A 8 4.45 -10.77 4.74
N PHE A 9 4.82 -9.83 3.90
CA PHE A 9 4.88 -8.42 4.22
C PHE A 9 3.51 -7.75 4.03
N ASN A 10 3.26 -6.68 4.77
CA ASN A 10 1.97 -5.96 4.81
C ASN A 10 0.77 -6.84 5.19
N ALA A 11 1.02 -7.92 5.91
CA ALA A 11 0.04 -8.76 6.59
C ALA A 11 0.31 -8.72 8.09
N GLU A 12 -0.75 -8.74 8.91
CA GLU A 12 -0.63 -8.58 10.36
C GLU A 12 -0.97 -9.86 11.10
N GLU A 13 -1.93 -10.64 10.58
CA GLU A 13 -2.30 -11.93 11.16
C GLU A 13 -2.48 -13.01 10.09
N LEU A 14 -2.14 -14.24 10.42
CA LEU A 14 -2.40 -15.41 9.58
C LEU A 14 -3.76 -16.00 9.92
N VAL A 15 -4.54 -16.28 8.89
CA VAL A 15 -5.81 -16.99 8.99
C VAL A 15 -5.58 -18.42 8.50
N SER A 16 -5.78 -19.39 9.39
CA SER A 16 -5.57 -20.81 9.09
C SER A 16 -6.82 -21.47 8.50
N TYR A 17 -6.60 -22.29 7.48
CA TYR A 17 -7.59 -23.16 6.85
C TYR A 17 -7.09 -24.62 6.91
N GLU A 18 -7.96 -25.60 6.66
CA GLU A 18 -7.56 -27.01 6.65
C GLU A 18 -6.47 -27.31 5.61
N ASP A 19 -6.49 -26.59 4.49
CA ASP A 19 -5.64 -26.80 3.32
C ASP A 19 -4.58 -25.72 3.11
N GLY A 20 -4.45 -24.74 4.02
CA GLY A 20 -3.48 -23.66 3.86
C GLY A 20 -3.69 -22.48 4.78
N ILE A 21 -3.14 -21.34 4.39
CA ILE A 21 -3.27 -20.06 5.11
C ILE A 21 -3.65 -18.93 4.18
N SER A 22 -4.29 -17.90 4.75
CA SER A 22 -4.42 -16.56 4.19
C SER A 22 -4.04 -15.54 5.28
N TRP A 23 -4.43 -14.29 5.16
CA TRP A 23 -4.03 -13.24 6.10
C TRP A 23 -5.05 -12.13 6.25
N LEU A 24 -4.89 -11.36 7.34
CA LEU A 24 -5.44 -10.02 7.51
C LEU A 24 -4.33 -8.98 7.37
N ARG A 25 -4.61 -7.85 6.71
CA ARG A 25 -3.67 -6.71 6.62
C ARG A 25 -3.64 -5.85 7.88
N ILE A 26 -4.61 -6.04 8.76
CA ILE A 26 -4.77 -5.35 10.05
C ILE A 26 -5.03 -6.39 11.15
N PRO A 27 -4.81 -6.06 12.44
CA PRO A 27 -5.06 -7.00 13.51
C PRO A 27 -6.57 -7.31 13.68
N GLN A 28 -6.87 -8.47 14.21
CA GLN A 28 -8.23 -9.00 14.37
C GLN A 28 -9.15 -8.04 15.13
N ASN A 29 -8.66 -7.41 16.20
CA ASN A 29 -9.45 -6.44 16.97
C ASN A 29 -9.85 -5.21 16.15
N ALA A 30 -9.00 -4.74 15.24
CA ALA A 30 -9.35 -3.65 14.32
C ALA A 30 -10.29 -4.15 13.21
N TYR A 31 -10.14 -5.39 12.75
CA TYR A 31 -11.03 -5.99 11.77
C TYR A 31 -12.47 -6.14 12.29
N GLU A 32 -12.63 -6.56 13.54
CA GLU A 32 -13.95 -6.82 14.15
C GLU A 32 -14.82 -5.56 14.24
N VAL A 33 -14.20 -4.42 14.52
CA VAL A 33 -14.89 -3.14 14.70
C VAL A 33 -15.13 -2.35 13.41
N LEU A 34 -14.62 -2.82 12.27
CA LEU A 34 -14.92 -2.18 10.98
C LEU A 34 -16.44 -2.23 10.72
N GLU A 35 -17.04 -1.05 10.67
CA GLU A 35 -18.51 -0.91 10.53
C GLU A 35 -19.00 -1.27 9.13
N LYS A 36 -18.19 -0.95 8.09
CA LYS A 36 -18.58 -1.17 6.69
C LYS A 36 -18.14 -2.56 6.21
N PRO A 37 -19.05 -3.31 5.55
CA PRO A 37 -18.68 -4.58 4.91
C PRO A 37 -17.49 -4.45 3.92
N SER A 38 -17.42 -3.33 3.19
CA SER A 38 -16.28 -3.03 2.31
C SER A 38 -14.97 -2.91 3.08
N GLY A 39 -14.97 -2.42 4.31
CA GLY A 39 -13.78 -2.38 5.16
C GLY A 39 -13.26 -3.78 5.48
N LYS A 40 -14.16 -4.68 5.88
CA LYS A 40 -13.82 -6.09 6.14
C LYS A 40 -13.27 -6.80 4.91
N GLN A 41 -13.88 -6.54 3.75
CA GLN A 41 -13.38 -7.06 2.47
C GLN A 41 -11.99 -6.53 2.13
N MET A 42 -11.72 -5.25 2.40
CA MET A 42 -10.39 -4.67 2.17
C MET A 42 -9.34 -5.18 3.16
N ALA A 43 -9.72 -5.53 4.36
CA ALA A 43 -8.78 -6.07 5.36
C ALA A 43 -8.18 -7.43 4.96
N VAL A 44 -8.91 -8.24 4.22
CA VAL A 44 -8.47 -9.55 3.70
C VAL A 44 -7.90 -9.48 2.26
N ASN A 45 -7.95 -8.29 1.65
CA ASN A 45 -7.49 -8.09 0.27
C ASN A 45 -5.96 -8.16 0.17
N THR A 46 -5.44 -8.60 -0.98
CA THR A 46 -4.01 -8.81 -1.21
C THR A 46 -3.24 -7.55 -1.61
N THR A 47 -3.91 -6.42 -1.81
CA THR A 47 -3.25 -5.17 -2.21
C THR A 47 -2.08 -4.80 -1.33
N GLY A 48 -0.91 -4.69 -1.92
CA GLY A 48 0.34 -4.33 -1.22
C GLY A 48 0.91 -5.45 -0.34
N VAL A 49 0.31 -6.65 -0.36
CA VAL A 49 0.89 -7.82 0.29
C VAL A 49 1.94 -8.44 -0.63
N GLU A 50 3.08 -8.78 -0.07
CA GLU A 50 4.19 -9.40 -0.79
C GLU A 50 4.65 -10.68 -0.09
N LEU A 51 4.98 -11.70 -0.87
CA LEU A 51 5.84 -12.78 -0.41
C LEU A 51 7.29 -12.40 -0.72
N ARG A 52 8.15 -12.46 0.29
CA ARG A 52 9.56 -12.09 0.19
C ARG A 52 10.43 -13.25 0.68
N PHE A 53 11.38 -13.65 -0.14
CA PHE A 53 12.27 -14.77 0.20
C PHE A 53 13.56 -14.73 -0.61
N VAL A 54 14.58 -15.41 -0.06
CA VAL A 54 15.87 -15.66 -0.71
C VAL A 54 15.97 -17.16 -0.96
N PRO A 55 15.97 -17.62 -2.23
CA PRO A 55 16.16 -19.05 -2.54
C PRO A 55 17.56 -19.54 -2.10
N LYS A 56 17.65 -20.77 -1.58
CA LYS A 56 18.92 -21.42 -1.24
C LYS A 56 19.38 -22.41 -2.31
N GLY A 57 18.59 -22.66 -3.32
CA GLY A 57 18.86 -23.55 -4.44
C GLY A 57 18.52 -22.88 -5.77
N GLU A 58 18.42 -23.69 -6.81
CA GLU A 58 18.13 -23.22 -8.17
C GLU A 58 16.69 -22.69 -8.33
N SER A 59 15.75 -23.24 -7.55
CA SER A 59 14.35 -22.84 -7.62
C SER A 59 13.58 -23.18 -6.35
N VAL A 60 12.47 -22.47 -6.19
CA VAL A 60 11.46 -22.68 -5.14
C VAL A 60 10.10 -22.76 -5.81
N LYS A 61 9.24 -23.65 -5.31
CA LYS A 61 7.85 -23.70 -5.72
C LYS A 61 6.96 -23.23 -4.59
N ILE A 62 6.01 -22.35 -4.90
CA ILE A 62 4.96 -21.90 -3.99
C ILE A 62 3.64 -22.39 -4.56
N ILE A 63 2.87 -23.10 -3.71
CA ILE A 63 1.55 -23.61 -4.09
C ILE A 63 0.52 -22.64 -3.55
N MET A 64 -0.25 -22.00 -4.43
CA MET A 64 -1.27 -21.03 -4.05
C MET A 64 -2.52 -21.12 -4.93
N SER A 65 -3.62 -20.63 -4.40
CA SER A 65 -4.89 -20.49 -5.14
C SER A 65 -5.55 -19.16 -4.83
N SER A 66 -6.37 -18.70 -5.76
CA SER A 66 -7.36 -17.66 -5.52
C SER A 66 -8.46 -18.21 -4.61
N MET A 67 -8.97 -17.40 -3.69
CA MET A 67 -10.16 -17.77 -2.93
C MET A 67 -11.41 -17.62 -3.78
N GLU A 68 -12.39 -18.51 -3.63
CA GLU A 68 -13.62 -18.53 -4.44
C GLU A 68 -14.43 -17.24 -4.30
N ASP A 69 -14.42 -16.64 -3.10
CA ASP A 69 -15.13 -15.39 -2.78
C ASP A 69 -14.36 -14.12 -3.18
N ALA A 70 -13.22 -14.28 -3.88
CA ALA A 70 -12.42 -13.13 -4.28
C ALA A 70 -13.22 -12.24 -5.23
N SER A 71 -13.36 -10.96 -4.85
CA SER A 71 -14.10 -9.96 -5.64
C SER A 71 -13.38 -9.50 -6.90
N SER A 72 -12.17 -9.97 -7.13
CA SER A 72 -11.31 -9.59 -8.25
C SER A 72 -10.44 -10.73 -8.72
N ILE A 73 -9.92 -10.59 -9.94
CA ILE A 73 -8.95 -11.51 -10.52
C ILE A 73 -7.63 -11.40 -9.75
N ASN A 74 -7.17 -12.51 -9.20
CA ASN A 74 -5.89 -12.55 -8.50
C ASN A 74 -4.76 -12.79 -9.49
N THR A 75 -3.86 -11.82 -9.57
CA THR A 75 -2.59 -11.90 -10.29
C THR A 75 -1.44 -11.55 -9.36
N PHE A 76 -0.22 -11.77 -9.80
CA PHE A 76 0.97 -11.32 -9.08
C PHE A 76 2.06 -10.87 -10.06
N HIS A 77 2.98 -10.05 -9.56
CA HIS A 77 4.15 -9.58 -10.26
C HIS A 77 5.40 -10.01 -9.51
N VAL A 78 6.44 -10.42 -10.25
CA VAL A 78 7.72 -10.80 -9.66
C VAL A 78 8.69 -9.63 -9.74
N TYR A 79 9.37 -9.36 -8.63
CA TYR A 79 10.48 -8.43 -8.56
C TYR A 79 11.72 -9.16 -8.05
N ARG A 80 12.87 -8.75 -8.55
CA ARG A 80 14.19 -9.19 -8.10
C ARG A 80 14.91 -8.03 -7.42
N GLY A 81 14.80 -8.03 -6.08
CA GLY A 81 15.13 -6.84 -5.32
C GLY A 81 14.28 -5.65 -5.74
N GLY A 82 14.93 -4.57 -6.19
CA GLY A 82 14.27 -3.37 -6.69
C GLY A 82 13.86 -3.40 -8.16
N LEU A 83 14.27 -4.41 -8.92
CA LEU A 83 14.01 -4.52 -10.35
C LEU A 83 12.78 -5.36 -10.64
N GLN A 84 11.88 -4.87 -11.49
CA GLN A 84 10.79 -5.70 -12.00
C GLN A 84 11.35 -6.91 -12.76
N GLY A 85 10.69 -8.06 -12.61
CA GLY A 85 11.05 -9.29 -13.30
C GLY A 85 11.08 -9.13 -14.82
N GLY A 86 12.09 -9.77 -15.43
CA GLY A 86 12.33 -9.73 -16.87
C GLY A 86 11.74 -10.95 -17.60
N TRP A 87 12.37 -11.29 -18.74
CA TRP A 87 11.95 -12.42 -19.57
C TRP A 87 11.96 -13.77 -18.85
N GLU A 88 12.87 -13.96 -17.88
CA GLU A 88 12.94 -15.18 -17.08
C GLU A 88 11.73 -15.36 -16.13
N ASP A 89 11.02 -14.26 -15.85
CA ASP A 89 9.83 -14.25 -14.99
C ASP A 89 8.53 -14.08 -15.81
N HIS A 90 8.63 -13.98 -17.13
CA HIS A 90 7.47 -13.71 -17.98
C HIS A 90 6.39 -14.78 -17.88
N GLU A 91 6.76 -16.04 -17.65
CA GLU A 91 5.83 -17.14 -17.45
C GLU A 91 5.08 -17.05 -16.11
N LEU A 92 5.56 -16.20 -15.20
CA LEU A 92 5.00 -16.01 -13.87
C LEU A 92 4.01 -14.83 -13.75
N ASN A 93 3.84 -14.03 -14.79
CA ASN A 93 2.75 -13.04 -14.85
C ASN A 93 1.41 -13.77 -14.98
N CYS A 94 1.06 -14.51 -13.95
CA CYS A 94 -0.02 -15.47 -14.00
C CYS A 94 -1.20 -15.03 -13.18
N LEU A 95 -2.36 -15.26 -13.77
CA LEU A 95 -3.61 -15.45 -13.06
C LEU A 95 -3.44 -16.58 -12.05
N ILE A 96 -3.80 -16.35 -10.80
CA ILE A 96 -3.84 -17.39 -9.77
C ILE A 96 -5.20 -18.09 -9.87
N PRO A 97 -5.26 -19.39 -10.27
CA PRO A 97 -6.50 -20.12 -10.35
C PRO A 97 -7.15 -20.35 -8.99
N THR A 98 -8.42 -20.73 -8.97
CA THR A 98 -9.12 -21.15 -7.73
C THR A 98 -8.67 -22.51 -7.22
N THR A 99 -8.03 -23.32 -8.06
CA THR A 99 -7.43 -24.60 -7.66
C THR A 99 -5.97 -24.41 -7.25
N PRO A 100 -5.48 -25.14 -6.22
CA PRO A 100 -4.07 -25.08 -5.80
C PRO A 100 -3.14 -25.35 -6.98
N THR A 101 -2.27 -24.39 -7.28
CA THR A 101 -1.37 -24.41 -8.45
C THR A 101 0.05 -24.12 -8.01
N GLU A 102 1.02 -24.88 -8.54
CA GLU A 102 2.44 -24.67 -8.30
C GLU A 102 2.99 -23.55 -9.19
N PHE A 103 3.64 -22.56 -8.58
CA PHE A 103 4.40 -21.51 -9.28
C PHE A 103 5.88 -21.68 -8.94
N THR A 104 6.72 -21.76 -9.95
CA THR A 104 8.16 -22.00 -9.78
C THR A 104 8.96 -20.71 -9.93
N PHE A 105 9.64 -20.30 -8.89
CA PHE A 105 10.50 -19.13 -8.85
C PHE A 105 11.97 -19.60 -8.92
N LYS A 106 12.68 -19.23 -9.98
CA LYS A 106 14.08 -19.62 -10.20
C LYS A 106 15.03 -18.53 -9.67
N THR A 107 16.20 -18.94 -9.18
CA THR A 107 17.31 -18.00 -9.00
C THR A 107 17.69 -17.41 -10.36
N SER A 108 17.85 -16.09 -10.44
CA SER A 108 18.14 -15.43 -11.70
C SER A 108 19.47 -15.89 -12.29
N ALA A 109 19.49 -16.19 -13.59
CA ALA A 109 20.73 -16.43 -14.33
C ALA A 109 21.62 -15.16 -14.37
N ASN A 110 21.02 -13.98 -14.22
CA ASN A 110 21.70 -12.68 -14.22
C ASN A 110 22.02 -12.15 -12.82
N LEU A 111 21.97 -12.99 -11.77
CA LEU A 111 22.10 -12.53 -10.38
C LEU A 111 23.39 -11.74 -10.12
N VAL A 112 24.52 -12.13 -10.74
CA VAL A 112 25.79 -11.41 -10.61
C VAL A 112 25.67 -9.97 -11.14
N SER A 113 25.06 -9.82 -12.32
CA SER A 113 24.83 -8.49 -12.92
C SER A 113 23.85 -7.66 -12.11
N HIS A 114 22.79 -8.30 -11.59
CA HIS A 114 21.81 -7.61 -10.71
C HIS A 114 22.49 -7.09 -9.44
N ARG A 115 23.35 -7.85 -8.78
CA ARG A 115 24.12 -7.40 -7.61
C ARG A 115 24.99 -6.18 -7.95
N GLN A 116 25.73 -6.24 -9.06
CA GLN A 116 26.57 -5.12 -9.50
C GLN A 116 25.74 -3.85 -9.76
N ILE A 117 24.57 -3.99 -10.40
CA ILE A 117 23.67 -2.86 -10.67
C ILE A 117 23.13 -2.28 -9.36
N HIS A 118 22.67 -3.10 -8.43
CA HIS A 118 22.19 -2.61 -7.13
C HIS A 118 23.30 -1.87 -6.36
N GLU A 119 24.52 -2.40 -6.37
CA GLU A 119 25.66 -1.75 -5.73
C GLU A 119 26.00 -0.39 -6.36
N VAL A 120 26.05 -0.30 -7.70
CA VAL A 120 26.38 0.94 -8.42
C VAL A 120 25.27 1.98 -8.31
N THR A 121 24.00 1.55 -8.30
CA THR A 121 22.84 2.46 -8.24
C THR A 121 22.43 2.84 -6.83
N GLY A 122 22.95 2.14 -5.81
CA GLY A 122 22.59 2.36 -4.41
C GLY A 122 21.14 1.95 -4.09
N MET A 123 20.61 0.96 -4.80
CA MET A 123 19.30 0.37 -4.46
C MET A 123 19.37 -0.29 -3.09
N ASP A 124 18.41 0.01 -2.21
CA ASP A 124 18.34 -0.59 -0.86
C ASP A 124 17.92 -2.06 -0.88
N TRP A 125 17.18 -2.49 -1.92
CA TRP A 125 16.83 -3.89 -2.10
C TRP A 125 18.03 -4.72 -2.53
N ASP A 126 18.23 -5.86 -1.87
CA ASP A 126 19.24 -6.85 -2.32
C ASP A 126 18.69 -7.64 -3.52
N ALA A 127 19.54 -7.83 -4.53
CA ALA A 127 19.21 -8.52 -5.77
C ALA A 127 18.82 -10.01 -5.59
N GLU A 128 19.19 -10.63 -4.47
CA GLU A 128 18.82 -12.02 -4.15
C GLU A 128 17.36 -12.18 -3.71
N VAL A 129 16.74 -11.09 -3.22
CA VAL A 129 15.39 -11.13 -2.73
C VAL A 129 14.40 -11.25 -3.88
N ILE A 130 13.66 -12.36 -3.91
CA ILE A 130 12.50 -12.49 -4.78
C ILE A 130 11.29 -11.91 -4.04
N ARG A 131 10.59 -11.01 -4.71
CA ARG A 131 9.37 -10.39 -4.21
C ARG A 131 8.22 -10.78 -5.14
N VAL A 132 7.20 -11.42 -4.57
CA VAL A 132 5.95 -11.74 -5.27
C VAL A 132 4.90 -10.77 -4.76
N ILE A 133 4.59 -9.76 -5.56
CA ILE A 133 3.66 -8.68 -5.23
C ILE A 133 2.30 -9.07 -5.76
N PHE A 134 1.33 -9.27 -4.88
CA PHE A 134 -0.02 -9.60 -5.27
C PHE A 134 -0.80 -8.38 -5.77
N ASP A 135 -1.64 -8.62 -6.74
CA ASP A 135 -2.67 -7.67 -7.15
C ASP A 135 -3.89 -7.75 -6.21
N ARG A 136 -4.94 -7.02 -6.54
CA ARG A 136 -6.17 -6.94 -5.73
C ARG A 136 -6.92 -8.26 -5.79
N GLY A 137 -7.22 -8.84 -4.65
CA GLY A 137 -7.95 -10.09 -4.55
C GLY A 137 -7.81 -10.75 -3.19
N GLN A 138 -7.91 -12.07 -3.17
CA GLN A 138 -7.70 -12.90 -1.98
C GLN A 138 -7.00 -14.19 -2.39
N VAL A 139 -5.91 -14.51 -1.71
CA VAL A 139 -5.04 -15.64 -2.02
C VAL A 139 -4.90 -16.54 -0.80
N LYS A 140 -4.86 -17.85 -1.06
CA LYS A 140 -4.52 -18.87 -0.08
C LYS A 140 -3.18 -19.51 -0.47
N LEU A 141 -2.29 -19.65 0.51
CA LEU A 141 -1.03 -20.38 0.38
C LEU A 141 -1.17 -21.78 0.94
N HIS A 142 -0.83 -22.79 0.15
CA HIS A 142 -0.95 -24.19 0.51
C HIS A 142 0.39 -24.83 0.88
N GLY A 143 1.47 -24.45 0.22
CA GLY A 143 2.76 -25.07 0.42
C GLY A 143 3.94 -24.33 -0.17
N VAL A 144 5.13 -24.71 0.30
CA VAL A 144 6.42 -24.28 -0.22
C VAL A 144 7.27 -25.53 -0.41
N VAL A 145 7.88 -25.69 -1.60
CA VAL A 145 8.80 -26.79 -1.91
C VAL A 145 10.13 -26.20 -2.36
N GLY A 146 11.19 -26.61 -1.71
CA GLY A 146 12.54 -26.04 -1.84
C GLY A 146 12.94 -25.26 -0.59
N GLU A 147 14.22 -24.91 -0.51
CA GLU A 147 14.78 -24.21 0.64
C GLU A 147 14.81 -22.70 0.41
N VAL A 148 14.27 -21.95 1.36
CA VAL A 148 14.22 -20.49 1.36
C VAL A 148 14.52 -19.92 2.74
N GLU A 149 14.96 -18.68 2.76
CA GLU A 149 15.05 -17.85 3.97
C GLU A 149 14.28 -16.55 3.76
N PRO A 150 13.68 -15.98 4.82
CA PRO A 150 13.17 -14.62 4.76
C PRO A 150 14.34 -13.65 4.50
N PRO A 151 14.12 -12.49 3.86
CA PRO A 151 15.18 -11.50 3.67
C PRO A 151 15.67 -11.00 5.03
N LYS A 152 16.96 -10.73 5.12
CA LYS A 152 17.56 -10.07 6.29
C LYS A 152 17.25 -8.58 6.26
N PRO A 153 17.27 -7.88 7.41
CA PRO A 153 17.05 -6.43 7.45
C PRO A 153 18.01 -5.62 6.56
N SER A 154 19.20 -6.16 6.27
CA SER A 154 20.16 -5.55 5.34
C SER A 154 19.85 -5.74 3.86
N GLN A 155 18.86 -6.57 3.54
CA GLN A 155 18.46 -6.90 2.17
C GLN A 155 17.18 -6.19 1.74
N THR A 156 16.60 -5.37 2.63
CA THR A 156 15.36 -4.61 2.38
C THR A 156 15.61 -3.13 2.63
N PRO A 157 14.77 -2.22 2.08
CA PRO A 157 14.88 -0.80 2.35
C PRO A 157 14.84 -0.48 3.84
N LYS A 158 15.65 0.48 4.25
CA LYS A 158 15.73 0.94 5.65
C LYS A 158 14.53 1.75 6.10
N ARG A 159 13.80 2.32 5.13
CA ARG A 159 12.64 3.18 5.39
C ARG A 159 11.41 2.57 4.76
N THR A 160 10.31 2.63 5.51
CA THR A 160 8.98 2.21 5.05
C THR A 160 8.07 3.43 5.00
N LEU A 161 7.43 3.62 3.84
CA LEU A 161 6.32 4.53 3.66
C LEU A 161 5.03 3.79 4.00
N LEU A 162 4.26 4.28 4.97
CA LEU A 162 2.90 3.83 5.21
C LEU A 162 1.93 4.74 4.46
N CYS A 163 1.03 4.17 3.67
CA CYS A 163 -0.06 4.90 3.02
C CYS A 163 -1.40 4.39 3.53
N TYR A 164 -2.13 5.21 4.28
CA TYR A 164 -3.52 4.96 4.68
C TYR A 164 -4.43 5.87 3.87
N GLY A 165 -5.50 5.32 3.31
CA GLY A 165 -6.40 6.10 2.50
C GLY A 165 -7.55 5.30 1.90
N SER A 166 -8.19 5.88 0.90
CA SER A 166 -9.38 5.38 0.22
C SER A 166 -9.05 4.30 -0.84
N SER A 167 -10.00 4.10 -1.75
CA SER A 167 -9.81 3.30 -2.97
C SER A 167 -8.69 3.84 -3.86
N ILE A 168 -8.41 5.14 -3.81
CA ILE A 168 -7.35 5.77 -4.59
C ILE A 168 -5.97 5.32 -4.07
N THR A 169 -5.80 5.23 -2.75
CA THR A 169 -4.61 4.65 -2.12
C THR A 169 -4.56 3.13 -2.30
N HIS A 170 -5.69 2.44 -2.19
CA HIS A 170 -5.80 1.00 -2.45
C HIS A 170 -5.38 0.63 -3.87
N GLY A 171 -5.60 1.53 -4.83
CA GLY A 171 -5.23 1.34 -6.23
C GLY A 171 -6.38 0.88 -7.13
N SER A 172 -7.64 1.21 -6.77
CA SER A 172 -8.77 0.99 -7.68
C SER A 172 -8.53 1.72 -9.00
N ASN A 173 -8.77 1.02 -10.11
CA ASN A 173 -8.52 1.45 -11.49
C ASN A 173 -7.04 1.67 -11.86
N SER A 174 -6.08 1.41 -10.97
CA SER A 174 -4.68 1.24 -11.38
C SER A 174 -4.53 -0.02 -12.24
N ILE A 175 -3.51 -0.07 -13.10
CA ILE A 175 -3.21 -1.24 -13.94
C ILE A 175 -3.02 -2.47 -13.05
N ASP A 176 -2.18 -2.32 -12.03
CA ASP A 176 -1.89 -3.31 -10.99
C ASP A 176 -1.45 -2.61 -9.70
N THR A 177 -1.13 -3.38 -8.66
CA THR A 177 -0.71 -2.83 -7.37
C THR A 177 0.70 -2.23 -7.38
N SER A 178 1.56 -2.62 -8.32
CA SER A 178 2.88 -2.01 -8.50
C SER A 178 2.80 -0.61 -9.11
N HIS A 179 1.70 -0.32 -9.82
CA HIS A 179 1.42 0.96 -10.47
C HIS A 179 0.35 1.78 -9.76
N THR A 180 0.15 1.60 -8.44
CA THR A 180 -0.57 2.57 -7.63
C THR A 180 0.30 3.81 -7.40
N TRP A 181 -0.30 4.98 -7.17
CA TRP A 181 0.48 6.17 -6.86
C TRP A 181 1.40 5.96 -5.63
N ALA A 182 0.92 5.18 -4.64
CA ALA A 182 1.68 4.85 -3.45
C ALA A 182 2.90 3.98 -3.76
N SER A 183 2.75 2.99 -4.66
CA SER A 183 3.85 2.12 -5.09
C SER A 183 4.88 2.89 -5.90
N VAL A 184 4.44 3.72 -6.84
CA VAL A 184 5.34 4.57 -7.64
C VAL A 184 6.08 5.57 -6.75
N LEU A 185 5.39 6.19 -5.79
CA LEU A 185 6.00 7.11 -4.82
C LEU A 185 7.07 6.40 -3.97
N ALA A 186 6.75 5.23 -3.41
CA ALA A 186 7.70 4.46 -2.61
C ALA A 186 8.94 4.06 -3.42
N HIS A 187 8.74 3.60 -4.66
CA HIS A 187 9.82 3.29 -5.59
C HIS A 187 10.71 4.51 -5.86
N ASN A 188 10.12 5.66 -6.19
CA ASN A 188 10.85 6.90 -6.49
C ASN A 188 11.66 7.43 -5.30
N LEU A 189 11.26 7.08 -4.07
CA LEU A 189 11.92 7.47 -2.82
C LEU A 189 12.84 6.37 -2.26
N ASN A 190 12.98 5.25 -2.95
CA ASN A 190 13.73 4.07 -2.49
C ASN A 190 13.28 3.64 -1.09
N MET A 191 11.98 3.54 -0.89
CA MET A 191 11.33 3.12 0.36
C MET A 191 10.57 1.82 0.16
N ASP A 192 10.40 1.06 1.22
CA ASP A 192 9.40 0.00 1.28
C ASP A 192 7.99 0.59 1.40
N LEU A 193 6.96 -0.16 1.00
CA LEU A 193 5.58 0.33 1.04
C LEU A 193 4.69 -0.55 1.92
N ARG A 194 4.10 0.05 2.94
CA ARG A 194 2.94 -0.53 3.64
C ARG A 194 1.66 0.16 3.17
N ASN A 195 0.96 -0.48 2.23
CA ASN A 195 -0.30 0.05 1.70
C ASN A 195 -1.47 -0.39 2.59
N LEU A 196 -2.10 0.55 3.27
CA LEU A 196 -3.33 0.40 4.04
C LEU A 196 -4.48 1.21 3.40
N GLY A 197 -4.61 1.14 2.08
CA GLY A 197 -5.78 1.64 1.37
C GLY A 197 -7.01 0.77 1.67
N PHE A 198 -8.13 1.44 1.98
CA PHE A 198 -9.42 0.85 2.31
C PHE A 198 -10.49 1.37 1.35
N ALA A 199 -10.64 0.69 0.20
CA ALA A 199 -11.58 1.09 -0.83
C ALA A 199 -13.02 1.17 -0.28
N GLY A 200 -13.67 2.32 -0.48
CA GLY A 200 -15.04 2.57 -0.03
C GLY A 200 -15.20 2.75 1.50
N SER A 201 -14.14 2.60 2.29
CA SER A 201 -14.25 2.49 3.75
C SER A 201 -13.15 3.19 4.56
N CYS A 202 -12.40 4.09 3.97
CA CYS A 202 -11.47 4.94 4.73
C CYS A 202 -12.25 5.96 5.57
N ALA A 203 -12.59 5.58 6.81
CA ALA A 203 -13.43 6.37 7.71
C ALA A 203 -12.73 6.75 9.03
N MET A 204 -11.41 6.52 9.10
CA MET A 204 -10.61 6.87 10.27
C MET A 204 -11.17 6.25 11.56
N GLU A 205 -11.54 4.98 11.51
CA GLU A 205 -12.01 4.23 12.67
C GLU A 205 -10.94 4.25 13.78
N PRO A 206 -11.32 4.52 15.04
CA PRO A 206 -10.36 4.72 16.13
C PRO A 206 -9.34 3.58 16.28
N GLU A 207 -9.80 2.34 16.16
CA GLU A 207 -8.95 1.14 16.31
C GLU A 207 -7.94 0.99 15.17
N LEU A 208 -8.32 1.37 13.95
CA LEU A 208 -7.42 1.37 12.81
C LEU A 208 -6.38 2.50 12.92
N VAL A 209 -6.82 3.68 13.39
CA VAL A 209 -5.94 4.81 13.67
C VAL A 209 -4.94 4.47 14.78
N GLU A 210 -5.42 3.81 15.86
CA GLU A 210 -4.59 3.30 16.95
C GLU A 210 -3.54 2.30 16.46
N TYR A 211 -3.94 1.35 15.63
CA TYR A 211 -3.04 0.39 15.01
C TYR A 211 -1.94 1.08 14.18
N ILE A 212 -2.30 2.05 13.33
CA ILE A 212 -1.33 2.81 12.53
C ILE A 212 -0.34 3.58 13.42
N ALA A 213 -0.83 4.19 14.50
CA ALA A 213 0.01 4.88 15.46
C ALA A 213 1.00 3.93 16.15
N ALA A 214 0.51 2.79 16.61
CA ALA A 214 1.33 1.75 17.26
C ALA A 214 2.40 1.16 16.31
N LEU A 215 2.09 0.99 15.03
CA LEU A 215 3.09 0.60 14.02
C LEU A 215 4.26 1.60 13.96
N GLY A 216 3.96 2.89 14.09
CA GLY A 216 4.99 3.93 14.13
C GLY A 216 5.87 3.84 15.38
N GLU A 217 5.27 3.66 16.55
CA GLU A 217 5.98 3.47 17.82
C GLU A 217 6.90 2.23 17.80
N GLN A 218 6.49 1.18 17.05
CA GLN A 218 7.27 -0.04 16.82
C GLN A 218 8.30 0.09 15.69
N ASP A 219 8.46 1.27 15.13
CA ASP A 219 9.37 1.56 14.00
C ASP A 219 9.06 0.78 12.70
N LYS A 220 7.79 0.41 12.50
CA LYS A 220 7.32 -0.31 11.31
C LYS A 220 7.02 0.61 10.12
N TRP A 221 7.09 1.92 10.30
CA TRP A 221 7.11 2.94 9.25
C TRP A 221 7.93 4.15 9.70
N GLN A 222 8.56 4.84 8.74
CA GLN A 222 9.35 6.05 8.98
C GLN A 222 8.68 7.30 8.43
N VAL A 223 7.78 7.14 7.46
CA VAL A 223 6.99 8.22 6.87
C VAL A 223 5.56 7.71 6.72
N ALA A 224 4.56 8.52 7.04
CA ALA A 224 3.16 8.19 6.81
C ALA A 224 2.50 9.18 5.84
N ASN A 225 1.63 8.64 4.98
CA ASN A 225 0.76 9.39 4.09
C ASN A 225 -0.69 9.04 4.41
N LEU A 226 -1.52 10.05 4.64
CA LEU A 226 -2.93 9.93 4.98
C LEU A 226 -3.76 10.62 3.89
N GLU A 227 -4.34 9.85 2.95
CA GLU A 227 -5.26 10.33 1.90
C GLU A 227 -6.70 10.21 2.41
N LEU A 228 -7.31 11.33 2.81
CA LEU A 228 -8.53 11.32 3.61
C LEU A 228 -9.68 12.10 2.95
N GLY A 229 -10.90 11.68 3.24
CA GLY A 229 -12.11 12.46 3.02
C GLY A 229 -13.04 11.94 1.94
N ILE A 230 -12.55 11.36 0.83
CA ILE A 230 -13.41 10.98 -0.31
C ILE A 230 -14.50 9.97 0.07
N ASN A 231 -14.21 8.96 0.90
CA ASN A 231 -15.18 7.95 1.31
C ASN A 231 -16.21 8.45 2.33
N VAL A 232 -15.91 9.55 2.97
CA VAL A 232 -16.70 10.18 4.03
C VAL A 232 -17.00 11.66 3.73
N ARG A 233 -16.95 12.03 2.44
CA ARG A 233 -17.14 13.40 1.98
C ARG A 233 -18.47 14.04 2.39
N HIS A 234 -19.46 13.20 2.72
CA HIS A 234 -20.80 13.61 3.12
C HIS A 234 -20.97 13.84 4.63
N TRP A 235 -19.91 13.64 5.42
CA TRP A 235 -19.98 13.91 6.85
C TRP A 235 -20.22 15.38 7.14
N GLU A 236 -20.93 15.63 8.26
CA GLU A 236 -21.12 16.97 8.79
C GLU A 236 -19.81 17.51 9.38
N GLU A 237 -19.61 18.81 9.33
CA GLU A 237 -18.35 19.45 9.75
C GLU A 237 -17.88 19.05 11.16
N PRO A 238 -18.74 18.99 12.21
CA PRO A 238 -18.29 18.57 13.53
C PRO A 238 -17.63 17.18 13.54
N MET A 239 -18.18 16.23 12.78
CA MET A 239 -17.62 14.88 12.67
C MET A 239 -16.28 14.90 11.93
N ILE A 240 -16.15 15.75 10.90
CA ILE A 240 -14.88 15.90 10.16
C ILE A 240 -13.79 16.42 11.10
N TYR A 241 -14.08 17.49 11.88
CA TYR A 241 -13.12 18.04 12.85
C TYR A 241 -12.72 16.98 13.89
N GLU A 242 -13.69 16.29 14.49
CA GLU A 242 -13.45 15.27 15.51
C GLU A 242 -12.53 14.15 15.01
N ARG A 243 -12.88 13.57 13.86
CA ARG A 243 -12.16 12.41 13.32
C ARG A 243 -10.76 12.80 12.81
N LEU A 244 -10.60 13.93 12.15
CA LEU A 244 -9.30 14.44 11.72
C LEU A 244 -8.40 14.76 12.93
N GLU A 245 -8.94 15.47 13.92
CA GLU A 245 -8.18 15.82 15.12
C GLU A 245 -7.72 14.58 15.87
N ASN A 246 -8.61 13.59 16.08
CA ASN A 246 -8.24 12.32 16.69
C ASN A 246 -7.17 11.59 15.87
N THR A 247 -7.35 11.48 14.56
CA THR A 247 -6.41 10.80 13.67
C THR A 247 -5.01 11.40 13.75
N LEU A 248 -4.91 12.73 13.68
CA LEU A 248 -3.61 13.40 13.75
C LEU A 248 -2.99 13.36 15.14
N ARG A 249 -3.78 13.45 16.21
CA ARG A 249 -3.29 13.30 17.60
C ARG A 249 -2.69 11.91 17.82
N GLN A 250 -3.38 10.88 17.35
CA GLN A 250 -2.90 9.50 17.49
C GLN A 250 -1.67 9.25 16.62
N ILE A 251 -1.76 9.46 15.32
CA ILE A 251 -0.70 9.06 14.38
C ILE A 251 0.51 9.99 14.50
N ALA A 252 0.32 11.29 14.35
CA ALA A 252 1.42 12.25 14.35
C ALA A 252 1.89 12.63 15.76
N GLY A 253 0.95 12.83 16.69
CA GLY A 253 1.26 13.23 18.06
C GLY A 253 2.04 12.17 18.84
N ARG A 254 1.76 10.88 18.62
CA ARG A 254 2.51 9.76 19.23
C ARG A 254 3.82 9.43 18.50
N ASN A 255 4.00 9.92 17.28
CA ASN A 255 5.20 9.72 16.47
C ASN A 255 5.86 11.06 16.07
N PRO A 256 6.25 11.91 17.02
CA PRO A 256 6.61 13.32 16.76
C PRO A 256 7.87 13.49 15.90
N HIS A 257 8.69 12.46 15.74
CA HIS A 257 9.91 12.50 14.93
C HIS A 257 9.72 11.90 13.52
N LYS A 258 8.50 11.46 13.19
CA LYS A 258 8.20 10.84 11.91
C LYS A 258 7.31 11.77 11.06
N PRO A 259 7.72 12.12 9.83
CA PRO A 259 6.91 12.93 8.95
C PRO A 259 5.57 12.27 8.63
N VAL A 260 4.50 13.05 8.73
CA VAL A 260 3.13 12.65 8.39
C VAL A 260 2.57 13.65 7.37
N PHE A 261 2.26 13.16 6.19
CA PHE A 261 1.65 13.95 5.13
C PHE A 261 0.15 13.68 5.09
N VAL A 262 -0.65 14.74 5.05
CA VAL A 262 -2.12 14.66 5.06
C VAL A 262 -2.64 15.26 3.77
N ILE A 263 -3.27 14.43 2.94
CA ILE A 263 -3.78 14.83 1.63
C ILE A 263 -5.30 14.96 1.69
N SER A 264 -5.81 16.13 1.30
CA SER A 264 -7.24 16.34 1.12
C SER A 264 -7.75 15.68 -0.17
N PRO A 265 -9.10 15.55 -0.36
CA PRO A 265 -9.63 14.92 -1.55
C PRO A 265 -9.07 15.51 -2.85
N PHE A 266 -8.66 14.62 -3.75
CA PHE A 266 -8.33 14.97 -5.12
C PHE A 266 -9.57 15.49 -5.84
N PHE A 267 -9.37 16.06 -7.03
CA PHE A 267 -10.46 16.37 -7.94
C PHE A 267 -11.30 15.12 -8.24
N TYR A 268 -12.63 15.29 -8.28
CA TYR A 268 -13.57 14.25 -8.73
C TYR A 268 -14.77 14.89 -9.45
N GLY A 269 -15.37 14.14 -10.38
CA GLY A 269 -16.32 14.69 -11.36
C GLY A 269 -17.61 15.26 -10.78
N GLU A 270 -18.07 14.80 -9.60
CA GLU A 270 -19.26 15.39 -8.97
C GLU A 270 -19.10 16.88 -8.66
N GLU A 271 -17.89 17.35 -8.41
CA GLU A 271 -17.62 18.77 -8.13
C GLU A 271 -17.94 19.66 -9.33
N LEU A 272 -17.75 19.14 -10.56
CA LEU A 272 -18.11 19.88 -11.77
C LEU A 272 -19.60 19.82 -12.09
N LEU A 273 -20.18 18.63 -11.99
CA LEU A 273 -21.52 18.38 -12.53
C LEU A 273 -22.64 18.88 -11.62
N LYS A 274 -22.44 18.79 -10.30
CA LYS A 274 -23.47 19.09 -9.30
C LYS A 274 -23.19 20.35 -8.49
N GLY A 275 -22.05 21.01 -8.71
CA GLY A 275 -21.61 22.12 -7.88
C GLY A 275 -21.50 21.72 -6.40
N CYS A 276 -21.18 20.45 -6.14
CA CYS A 276 -21.16 19.90 -4.79
C CYS A 276 -19.91 20.41 -4.05
N PRO A 277 -20.06 21.20 -2.97
CA PRO A 277 -18.93 21.77 -2.23
C PRO A 277 -18.23 20.78 -1.30
N ARG A 278 -18.61 19.51 -1.30
CA ARG A 278 -18.20 18.53 -0.27
C ARG A 278 -16.69 18.33 -0.21
N GLY A 279 -16.02 18.20 -1.35
CA GLY A 279 -14.55 18.16 -1.39
C GLY A 279 -13.92 19.46 -0.90
N ALA A 280 -14.52 20.60 -1.24
CA ALA A 280 -14.07 21.92 -0.79
C ALA A 280 -14.19 22.09 0.74
N VAL A 281 -15.22 21.48 1.38
CA VAL A 281 -15.33 21.47 2.85
C VAL A 281 -14.13 20.76 3.49
N TRP A 282 -13.74 19.60 2.98
CA TRP A 282 -12.56 18.88 3.46
C TRP A 282 -11.26 19.66 3.23
N ARG A 283 -11.11 20.29 2.07
CA ARG A 283 -9.93 21.11 1.73
C ARG A 283 -9.85 22.40 2.57
N ARG A 284 -10.97 22.88 3.11
CA ARG A 284 -10.99 23.98 4.09
C ARG A 284 -10.66 23.51 5.50
N ILE A 285 -11.33 22.47 5.98
CA ILE A 285 -11.23 22.00 7.37
C ILE A 285 -9.86 21.38 7.66
N MET A 286 -9.32 20.61 6.74
CA MET A 286 -8.08 19.86 6.98
C MET A 286 -6.89 20.77 7.34
N PRO A 287 -6.58 21.84 6.60
CA PRO A 287 -5.52 22.77 7.00
C PRO A 287 -5.84 23.51 8.31
N GLU A 288 -7.12 23.80 8.62
CA GLU A 288 -7.52 24.42 9.88
C GLU A 288 -7.16 23.50 11.07
N VAL A 289 -7.44 22.18 10.95
CA VAL A 289 -7.08 21.19 11.99
C VAL A 289 -5.57 21.05 12.11
N VAL A 290 -4.84 20.97 11.00
CA VAL A 290 -3.38 20.91 10.99
C VAL A 290 -2.77 22.14 11.68
N GLN A 291 -3.25 23.33 11.34
CA GLN A 291 -2.81 24.59 11.98
C GLN A 291 -3.16 24.62 13.47
N LYS A 292 -4.37 24.20 13.85
CA LYS A 292 -4.80 24.14 15.27
C LYS A 292 -3.90 23.22 16.10
N LEU A 293 -3.56 22.05 15.58
CA LEU A 293 -2.71 21.08 16.29
C LEU A 293 -1.25 21.51 16.33
N ASN A 294 -0.79 22.22 15.32
CA ASN A 294 0.55 22.78 15.19
C ASN A 294 1.68 21.75 15.44
N TYR A 295 1.51 20.52 14.94
CA TYR A 295 2.54 19.49 15.01
C TYR A 295 3.60 19.73 13.93
N PRO A 296 4.89 19.89 14.28
CA PRO A 296 5.95 20.23 13.33
C PRO A 296 6.23 19.12 12.30
N ASN A 297 5.83 17.90 12.60
CA ASN A 297 5.98 16.73 11.73
C ASN A 297 4.80 16.51 10.79
N VAL A 298 3.77 17.37 10.79
CA VAL A 298 2.60 17.25 9.91
C VAL A 298 2.69 18.26 8.77
N THR A 299 2.57 17.75 7.55
CA THR A 299 2.49 18.55 6.32
C THR A 299 1.15 18.33 5.64
N TYR A 300 0.37 19.38 5.49
CA TYR A 300 -0.86 19.36 4.68
C TYR A 300 -0.53 19.52 3.19
N ILE A 301 -1.21 18.74 2.35
CA ILE A 301 -1.12 18.81 0.89
C ILE A 301 -2.55 18.90 0.33
N ASP A 302 -2.80 19.93 -0.48
CA ASP A 302 -4.07 20.05 -1.20
C ASP A 302 -4.11 19.02 -2.34
N GLY A 303 -5.12 18.14 -2.31
CA GLY A 303 -5.30 17.12 -3.34
C GLY A 303 -5.45 17.68 -4.76
N LEU A 304 -6.02 18.89 -4.91
CA LEU A 304 -6.11 19.54 -6.21
C LEU A 304 -4.74 19.93 -6.79
N SER A 305 -3.74 20.16 -5.93
CA SER A 305 -2.37 20.40 -6.40
C SER A 305 -1.72 19.15 -6.98
N LEU A 306 -2.22 17.97 -6.60
CA LEU A 306 -1.71 16.68 -7.06
C LEU A 306 -2.48 16.14 -8.28
N LEU A 307 -3.81 16.25 -8.26
CA LEU A 307 -4.70 15.88 -9.36
C LEU A 307 -5.83 16.90 -9.41
N GLY A 308 -5.77 17.81 -10.37
CA GLY A 308 -6.65 18.99 -10.45
C GLY A 308 -7.53 19.05 -11.69
N ASP A 309 -7.47 18.07 -12.59
CA ASP A 309 -8.21 18.11 -13.84
C ASP A 309 -8.76 16.76 -14.29
N ILE A 310 -9.68 16.82 -15.27
CA ILE A 310 -10.42 15.66 -15.77
C ILE A 310 -9.54 14.69 -16.57
N SER A 311 -8.42 15.12 -17.13
CA SER A 311 -7.57 14.27 -17.99
C SER A 311 -6.92 13.12 -17.20
N GLY A 312 -6.72 13.33 -15.91
CA GLY A 312 -6.20 12.31 -14.97
C GLY A 312 -7.27 11.38 -14.38
N MET A 313 -8.54 11.49 -14.78
CA MET A 313 -9.65 10.72 -14.21
C MET A 313 -10.02 9.53 -15.08
N SER A 314 -10.47 8.45 -14.44
CA SER A 314 -11.11 7.33 -15.11
C SER A 314 -12.60 7.60 -15.40
N GLY A 315 -13.25 6.71 -16.17
CA GLY A 315 -14.64 6.89 -16.61
C GLY A 315 -15.67 6.90 -15.48
N ASP A 316 -15.32 6.48 -14.27
CA ASP A 316 -16.19 6.56 -13.09
C ASP A 316 -16.17 7.95 -12.41
N LEU A 317 -15.30 8.85 -12.87
CA LEU A 317 -15.18 10.24 -12.42
C LEU A 317 -14.80 10.40 -10.92
N ILE A 318 -14.25 9.35 -10.32
CA ILE A 318 -13.80 9.33 -8.92
C ILE A 318 -12.34 8.90 -8.81
N HIS A 319 -11.97 7.85 -9.55
CA HIS A 319 -10.64 7.28 -9.45
C HIS A 319 -9.71 7.84 -10.53
N PRO A 320 -8.43 8.05 -10.22
CA PRO A 320 -7.45 8.44 -11.22
C PRO A 320 -7.26 7.31 -12.26
N ASN A 321 -7.02 7.69 -13.50
CA ASN A 321 -6.53 6.80 -14.53
C ASN A 321 -5.00 6.67 -14.43
N ILE A 322 -4.37 5.92 -15.35
CA ILE A 322 -2.91 5.71 -15.34
C ILE A 322 -2.10 7.01 -15.37
N TYR A 323 -2.57 8.05 -16.06
CA TYR A 323 -1.91 9.35 -16.13
C TYR A 323 -2.08 10.12 -14.83
N GLY A 324 -3.28 10.06 -14.23
CA GLY A 324 -3.55 10.67 -12.93
C GLY A 324 -2.76 10.01 -11.80
N VAL A 325 -2.62 8.69 -11.81
CA VAL A 325 -1.75 7.95 -10.88
C VAL A 325 -0.30 8.44 -10.97
N GLN A 326 0.25 8.52 -12.19
CA GLN A 326 1.61 9.00 -12.41
C GLN A 326 1.77 10.48 -11.98
N GLN A 327 0.80 11.34 -12.33
CA GLN A 327 0.82 12.76 -11.95
C GLN A 327 0.84 12.94 -10.42
N ILE A 328 0.01 12.19 -9.69
CA ILE A 328 -0.01 12.21 -8.21
C ILE A 328 1.36 11.79 -7.68
N ALA A 329 1.89 10.67 -8.16
CA ALA A 329 3.15 10.12 -7.67
C ALA A 329 4.34 11.07 -7.93
N ASP A 330 4.43 11.66 -9.12
CA ASP A 330 5.53 12.58 -9.49
C ASP A 330 5.50 13.86 -8.63
N ARG A 331 4.31 14.44 -8.45
CA ARG A 331 4.14 15.66 -7.64
C ARG A 331 4.41 15.38 -6.17
N LEU A 332 3.94 14.26 -5.62
CA LEU A 332 4.28 13.83 -4.27
C LEU A 332 5.77 13.57 -4.12
N THR A 333 6.40 12.92 -5.09
CA THR A 333 7.86 12.67 -5.06
C THR A 333 8.64 13.98 -4.93
N ALA A 334 8.26 15.01 -5.68
CA ALA A 334 8.90 16.33 -5.59
C ALA A 334 8.72 16.97 -4.19
N ILE A 335 7.49 16.93 -3.65
CA ILE A 335 7.19 17.45 -2.31
C ILE A 335 7.98 16.70 -1.24
N TYR A 336 8.00 15.37 -1.32
CA TYR A 336 8.69 14.53 -0.32
C TYR A 336 10.22 14.74 -0.35
N ARG A 337 10.80 14.81 -1.54
CA ARG A 337 12.25 15.10 -1.66
C ARG A 337 12.63 16.43 -1.04
N GLN A 338 11.81 17.45 -1.25
CA GLN A 338 12.03 18.76 -0.64
C GLN A 338 11.87 18.72 0.89
N THR A 339 10.83 18.05 1.40
CA THR A 339 10.50 18.03 2.83
C THR A 339 11.42 17.10 3.62
N LEU A 340 11.79 15.96 3.05
CA LEU A 340 12.62 14.96 3.70
C LEU A 340 14.13 15.16 3.46
N HIS A 341 14.51 16.11 2.61
CA HIS A 341 15.90 16.38 2.21
C HIS A 341 16.62 15.15 1.62
N VAL A 342 15.94 14.40 0.73
CA VAL A 342 16.41 13.16 0.08
C VAL A 342 16.39 13.26 -1.45
#